data_f132ffa66ef0cf5ccb083d4883caa284
#
_entry.id   f132ffa66ef0cf5ccb083d4883caa284
#
_cell.length_a   1.000
_cell.length_b   1.000
_cell.length_c   1.000
_cell.angle_alpha   90.00
_cell.angle_beta   90.00
_cell.angle_gamma   90.00
#
_symmetry.space_group_name_H-M   'P 1'
#
loop_
_entity.id
_entity.type
_entity.pdbx_description
1 polymer ?
#
loop_
_entity_poly.entity_id
_entity_poly.type
_entity_poly.pdbx_seq_one_letter_code
_entity_poly.pdbx_strand_id
1 'polypeptide(L)'
;MLHRRFLLLSTTILLAISPAAAQLGSSPYLLRIQGKVVDTEDKLVGEAGITIDTNGTVVGEYAADGKGRFAFDLDIGGFYGITVAREGFVRKRFIVDARTDEPAKVITGPFSAEVTLTLEAEFADMDITDLYYPYALVSYSKKDKAFIADPDYIAERQRVEAALRLGAARIRKKQGK
;
A
#
# COMPACT_ATOMS: atom_id res chain seq x y z
N MET A 1 -34.66 -66.57 19.16
CA MET A 1 -34.98 -65.19 18.78
C MET A 1 -33.67 -64.41 18.66
N LEU A 2 -33.22 -64.14 17.43
CA LEU A 2 -31.91 -63.61 17.15
C LEU A 2 -32.05 -62.10 16.77
N HIS A 3 -31.61 -61.15 17.63
CA HIS A 3 -31.65 -59.71 17.34
C HIS A 3 -30.38 -59.31 16.60
N ARG A 4 -30.47 -59.09 15.30
CA ARG A 4 -29.44 -58.50 14.47
C ARG A 4 -29.43 -57.00 14.73
N ARG A 5 -28.34 -56.45 15.34
CA ARG A 5 -28.07 -55.04 15.43
C ARG A 5 -27.34 -54.59 14.16
N PHE A 6 -28.00 -53.75 13.38
CA PHE A 6 -27.36 -53.04 12.24
C PHE A 6 -26.56 -51.85 12.80
N LEU A 7 -25.25 -51.87 12.58
CA LEU A 7 -24.38 -50.73 12.83
C LEU A 7 -24.32 -49.88 11.55
N LEU A 8 -24.89 -48.68 11.57
CA LEU A 8 -24.77 -47.69 10.52
C LEU A 8 -23.46 -46.94 10.72
N LEU A 9 -22.47 -47.19 9.85
CA LEU A 9 -21.23 -46.43 9.76
C LEU A 9 -21.52 -45.13 8.99
N SER A 10 -21.55 -44.00 9.68
CA SER A 10 -21.68 -42.68 9.09
C SER A 10 -20.26 -42.21 8.68
N THR A 11 -19.97 -42.22 7.38
CA THR A 11 -18.69 -41.70 6.84
C THR A 11 -18.83 -40.21 6.60
N THR A 12 -18.28 -39.40 7.51
CA THR A 12 -18.21 -37.94 7.35
C THR A 12 -17.05 -37.61 6.39
N ILE A 13 -17.38 -37.18 5.16
CA ILE A 13 -16.40 -36.68 4.19
C ILE A 13 -16.09 -35.24 4.57
N LEU A 14 -14.89 -35.00 5.10
CA LEU A 14 -14.36 -33.68 5.37
C LEU A 14 -13.80 -33.09 4.03
N LEU A 15 -14.56 -32.20 3.38
CA LEU A 15 -14.07 -31.44 2.25
C LEU A 15 -13.01 -30.41 2.77
N ALA A 16 -11.77 -30.68 2.54
CA ALA A 16 -10.69 -29.71 2.73
C ALA A 16 -10.80 -28.64 1.63
N ILE A 17 -11.31 -27.45 1.97
CA ILE A 17 -11.24 -26.27 1.11
C ILE A 17 -9.82 -25.73 1.23
N SER A 18 -8.96 -26.09 0.28
CA SER A 18 -7.65 -25.44 0.13
C SER A 18 -7.88 -24.04 -0.43
N PRO A 19 -7.40 -22.97 0.22
CA PRO A 19 -7.37 -21.66 -0.42
C PRO A 19 -6.44 -21.76 -1.63
N ALA A 20 -6.99 -21.58 -2.83
CA ALA A 20 -6.20 -21.38 -4.03
C ALA A 20 -5.48 -20.04 -3.88
N ALA A 21 -4.23 -20.07 -3.39
CA ALA A 21 -3.33 -18.95 -3.53
C ALA A 21 -3.18 -18.72 -5.05
N ALA A 22 -3.71 -17.60 -5.54
CA ALA A 22 -3.50 -17.17 -6.91
C ALA A 22 -1.99 -17.04 -7.10
N GLN A 23 -1.39 -18.00 -7.81
CA GLN A 23 -0.02 -17.88 -8.29
C GLN A 23 -0.01 -16.77 -9.34
N LEU A 24 0.28 -15.54 -8.90
CA LEU A 24 0.79 -14.50 -9.79
C LEU A 24 1.98 -15.11 -10.48
N GLY A 25 1.99 -15.12 -11.82
CA GLY A 25 3.07 -15.67 -12.62
C GLY A 25 4.39 -15.05 -12.14
N SER A 26 5.21 -15.86 -11.47
CA SER A 26 6.43 -15.38 -10.84
C SER A 26 7.41 -14.95 -11.93
N SER A 27 7.54 -13.63 -12.10
CA SER A 27 8.72 -13.09 -12.76
C SER A 27 9.95 -13.52 -11.92
N PRO A 28 11.01 -14.04 -12.55
CA PRO A 28 12.24 -14.35 -11.81
C PRO A 28 12.93 -13.09 -11.27
N TYR A 29 12.38 -11.93 -11.53
CA TYR A 29 12.95 -10.64 -11.20
C TYR A 29 12.02 -9.84 -10.32
N LEU A 30 12.55 -9.38 -9.20
CA LEU A 30 11.80 -8.66 -8.16
C LEU A 30 12.29 -7.22 -8.04
N LEU A 31 11.33 -6.30 -7.89
CA LEU A 31 11.60 -4.94 -7.46
C LEU A 31 11.42 -4.87 -5.94
N ARG A 32 12.51 -4.67 -5.21
CA ARG A 32 12.46 -4.42 -3.77
C ARG A 32 11.92 -3.03 -3.50
N ILE A 33 10.82 -2.95 -2.78
CA ILE A 33 10.30 -1.71 -2.20
C ILE A 33 10.64 -1.71 -0.72
N GLN A 34 11.26 -0.63 -0.24
CA GLN A 34 11.54 -0.46 1.18
C GLN A 34 11.32 0.98 1.60
N GLY A 35 11.13 1.21 2.91
CA GLY A 35 10.96 2.57 3.37
C GLY A 35 10.56 2.69 4.81
N LYS A 36 10.07 3.88 5.14
CA LYS A 36 9.54 4.20 6.47
C LYS A 36 8.27 5.02 6.37
N VAL A 37 7.43 4.90 7.38
CA VAL A 37 6.23 5.68 7.58
C VAL A 37 6.51 6.68 8.69
N VAL A 38 6.24 7.95 8.43
CA VAL A 38 6.40 9.06 9.37
C VAL A 38 5.12 9.89 9.44
N ASP A 39 4.96 10.71 10.46
CA ASP A 39 3.94 11.76 10.50
C ASP A 39 4.47 13.10 9.96
N THR A 40 3.66 14.14 10.05
CA THR A 40 4.02 15.50 9.59
C THR A 40 5.07 16.21 10.46
N GLU A 41 5.47 15.60 11.59
CA GLU A 41 6.53 16.05 12.48
C GLU A 41 7.78 15.15 12.38
N ASP A 42 7.88 14.32 11.31
CA ASP A 42 8.94 13.33 11.07
C ASP A 42 9.04 12.22 12.15
N LYS A 43 8.02 12.06 12.99
CA LYS A 43 7.96 10.97 13.96
C LYS A 43 7.58 9.67 13.27
N LEU A 44 8.23 8.58 13.66
CA LEU A 44 7.97 7.26 13.11
C LEU A 44 6.57 6.76 13.48
N VAL A 45 5.80 6.31 12.47
CA VAL A 45 4.47 5.73 12.63
C VAL A 45 4.58 4.22 12.48
N GLY A 46 4.68 3.51 13.61
CA GLY A 46 4.76 2.06 13.64
C GLY A 46 3.43 1.38 13.32
N GLU A 47 3.50 0.10 12.92
CA GLU A 47 2.34 -0.78 12.69
C GLU A 47 1.34 -0.24 11.65
N ALA A 48 1.77 0.61 10.74
CA ALA A 48 0.94 1.02 9.61
C ALA A 48 0.69 -0.17 8.68
N GLY A 49 -0.57 -0.43 8.36
CA GLY A 49 -0.96 -1.45 7.39
C GLY A 49 -0.56 -1.06 5.98
N ILE A 50 -0.09 -2.03 5.19
CA ILE A 50 0.32 -1.84 3.80
C ILE A 50 -0.41 -2.85 2.95
N THR A 51 -1.29 -2.39 2.07
CA THR A 51 -2.06 -3.24 1.15
C THR A 51 -1.57 -3.01 -0.26
N ILE A 52 -1.27 -4.10 -0.96
CA ILE A 52 -0.85 -4.09 -2.37
C ILE A 52 -1.99 -4.64 -3.20
N ASP A 53 -2.39 -3.91 -4.23
CA ASP A 53 -3.41 -4.35 -5.18
C ASP A 53 -2.93 -4.26 -6.62
N THR A 54 -3.53 -5.08 -7.48
CA THR A 54 -3.44 -5.02 -8.94
C THR A 54 -4.86 -4.92 -9.48
N ASN A 55 -5.15 -3.83 -10.20
CA ASN A 55 -6.49 -3.58 -10.75
C ASN A 55 -7.62 -3.68 -9.69
N GLY A 56 -7.37 -3.23 -8.47
CA GLY A 56 -8.33 -3.28 -7.36
C GLY A 56 -8.43 -4.63 -6.63
N THR A 57 -7.69 -5.66 -7.08
CA THR A 57 -7.61 -6.94 -6.38
C THR A 57 -6.41 -6.95 -5.46
N VAL A 58 -6.61 -7.20 -4.17
CA VAL A 58 -5.52 -7.30 -3.18
C VAL A 58 -4.68 -8.54 -3.48
N VAL A 59 -3.38 -8.32 -3.62
CA VAL A 59 -2.37 -9.37 -3.92
C VAL A 59 -1.33 -9.53 -2.82
N GLY A 60 -1.30 -8.61 -1.85
CA GLY A 60 -0.41 -8.70 -0.71
C GLY A 60 -0.81 -7.76 0.42
N GLU A 61 -0.55 -8.18 1.65
CA GLU A 61 -0.77 -7.40 2.87
C GLU A 61 0.46 -7.51 3.76
N TYR A 62 0.92 -6.37 4.25
CA TYR A 62 2.10 -6.23 5.10
C TYR A 62 1.82 -5.22 6.20
N ALA A 63 2.72 -5.12 7.17
CA ALA A 63 2.70 -4.07 8.17
C ALA A 63 4.11 -3.50 8.34
N ALA A 64 4.19 -2.20 8.60
CA ALA A 64 5.41 -1.59 9.05
C ALA A 64 5.77 -2.11 10.45
N ASP A 65 7.06 -2.23 10.76
CA ASP A 65 7.52 -2.61 12.09
C ASP A 65 7.20 -1.51 13.13
N GLY A 66 7.47 -1.77 14.42
CA GLY A 66 7.24 -0.79 15.49
C GLY A 66 8.05 0.52 15.35
N LYS A 67 9.00 0.57 14.40
CA LYS A 67 9.77 1.77 14.02
C LYS A 67 9.32 2.33 12.67
N GLY A 68 8.14 1.95 12.20
CA GLY A 68 7.58 2.43 10.94
C GLY A 68 8.28 1.94 9.68
N ARG A 69 9.24 0.99 9.76
CA ARG A 69 9.98 0.51 8.59
C ARG A 69 9.24 -0.63 7.92
N PHE A 70 9.30 -0.66 6.60
CA PHE A 70 8.72 -1.73 5.80
C PHE A 70 9.63 -2.14 4.65
N ALA A 71 9.45 -3.38 4.19
CA ALA A 71 10.06 -3.87 2.97
C ALA A 71 9.26 -5.05 2.43
N PHE A 72 9.09 -5.09 1.11
CA PHE A 72 8.46 -6.18 0.37
C PHE A 72 8.95 -6.18 -1.08
N ASP A 73 8.67 -7.25 -1.80
CA ASP A 73 9.09 -7.42 -3.18
C ASP A 73 7.87 -7.44 -4.11
N LEU A 74 8.00 -6.81 -5.29
CA LEU A 74 7.02 -6.80 -6.36
C LEU A 74 7.60 -7.50 -7.59
N ASP A 75 6.79 -8.25 -8.31
CA ASP A 75 7.18 -8.80 -9.60
C ASP A 75 7.40 -7.69 -10.63
N ILE A 76 8.54 -7.70 -11.32
CA ILE A 76 8.75 -6.81 -12.47
C ILE A 76 7.82 -7.24 -13.60
N GLY A 77 7.22 -6.25 -14.26
CA GLY A 77 6.20 -6.43 -15.29
C GLY A 77 4.78 -6.15 -14.80
N GLY A 78 4.57 -6.01 -13.50
CA GLY A 78 3.28 -5.71 -12.90
C GLY A 78 2.95 -4.20 -12.81
N PHE A 79 1.69 -3.92 -12.49
CA PHE A 79 1.19 -2.58 -12.19
C PHE A 79 0.46 -2.63 -10.85
N TYR A 80 0.96 -1.90 -9.87
CA TYR A 80 0.56 -2.04 -8.48
C TYR A 80 0.05 -0.74 -7.89
N GLY A 81 -1.05 -0.82 -7.12
CA GLY A 81 -1.42 0.19 -6.16
C GLY A 81 -0.95 -0.22 -4.77
N ILE A 82 -0.29 0.68 -4.05
CA ILE A 82 0.20 0.42 -2.70
C ILE A 82 -0.44 1.45 -1.78
N THR A 83 -1.23 0.96 -0.83
CA THR A 83 -1.94 1.80 0.14
C THR A 83 -1.31 1.61 1.51
N VAL A 84 -0.91 2.72 2.14
CA VAL A 84 -0.42 2.76 3.51
C VAL A 84 -1.48 3.43 4.38
N ALA A 85 -1.92 2.76 5.43
CA ALA A 85 -2.98 3.21 6.31
C ALA A 85 -2.65 2.97 7.78
N ARG A 86 -3.06 3.89 8.64
CA ARG A 86 -3.02 3.77 10.09
C ARG A 86 -4.26 4.45 10.66
N GLU A 87 -4.85 3.89 11.69
CA GLU A 87 -6.00 4.49 12.38
C GLU A 87 -5.68 5.92 12.86
N GLY A 88 -6.60 6.85 12.62
CA GLY A 88 -6.46 8.28 12.94
C GLY A 88 -5.66 9.08 11.91
N PHE A 89 -5.16 8.45 10.84
CA PHE A 89 -4.41 9.12 9.77
C PHE A 89 -5.11 8.96 8.42
N VAL A 90 -4.99 9.97 7.57
CA VAL A 90 -5.41 9.89 6.18
C VAL A 90 -4.52 8.87 5.46
N ARG A 91 -5.15 7.85 4.86
CA ARG A 91 -4.42 6.84 4.06
C ARG A 91 -3.71 7.48 2.88
N LYS A 92 -2.53 6.98 2.57
CA LYS A 92 -1.75 7.38 1.39
C LYS A 92 -1.67 6.21 0.40
N ARG A 93 -1.83 6.52 -0.87
CA ARG A 93 -1.69 5.55 -1.96
C ARG A 93 -0.63 6.01 -2.93
N PHE A 94 0.23 5.13 -3.38
CA PHE A 94 1.14 5.37 -4.50
C PHE A 94 1.03 4.26 -5.53
N ILE A 95 1.33 4.57 -6.77
CA ILE A 95 1.28 3.64 -7.88
C ILE A 95 2.71 3.29 -8.27
N VAL A 96 2.94 2.00 -8.50
CA VAL A 96 4.21 1.48 -9.03
C VAL A 96 3.91 0.79 -10.37
N ASP A 97 4.35 1.41 -11.45
CA ASP A 97 4.41 0.79 -12.76
C ASP A 97 5.75 0.05 -12.90
N ALA A 98 5.75 -1.23 -12.54
CA ALA A 98 6.93 -2.08 -12.61
C ALA A 98 7.17 -2.68 -14.00
N ARG A 99 6.40 -2.26 -15.01
CA ARG A 99 6.58 -2.70 -16.40
C ARG A 99 7.79 -2.01 -17.00
N THR A 100 8.65 -2.78 -17.66
CA THR A 100 9.83 -2.27 -18.36
C THR A 100 10.19 -3.23 -19.50
N ASP A 101 10.70 -2.69 -20.58
CA ASP A 101 11.29 -3.43 -21.70
C ASP A 101 12.80 -3.70 -21.51
N GLU A 102 13.41 -3.10 -20.48
CA GLU A 102 14.80 -3.38 -20.12
C GLU A 102 14.93 -4.75 -19.45
N PRO A 103 16.04 -5.48 -19.70
CA PRO A 103 16.31 -6.70 -18.95
C PRO A 103 16.37 -6.42 -17.45
N ALA A 104 15.61 -7.16 -16.66
CA ALA A 104 15.53 -6.95 -15.20
C ALA A 104 16.90 -7.01 -14.49
N LYS A 105 17.88 -7.73 -15.07
CA LYS A 105 19.27 -7.73 -14.59
C LYS A 105 19.97 -6.35 -14.66
N VAL A 106 19.40 -5.39 -15.39
CA VAL A 106 19.91 -4.01 -15.49
C VAL A 106 19.34 -3.13 -14.38
N ILE A 107 18.24 -3.58 -13.75
CA ILE A 107 17.59 -2.87 -12.65
C ILE A 107 18.35 -3.21 -11.38
N THR A 108 19.05 -2.22 -10.84
CA THR A 108 19.87 -2.39 -9.64
C THR A 108 19.34 -1.53 -8.49
N GLY A 109 19.23 -2.15 -7.33
CA GLY A 109 18.88 -1.49 -6.07
C GLY A 109 17.37 -1.41 -5.79
N PRO A 110 17.02 -1.22 -4.51
CA PRO A 110 15.66 -1.08 -4.07
C PRO A 110 15.11 0.31 -4.40
N PHE A 111 13.80 0.41 -4.60
CA PHE A 111 13.11 1.68 -4.53
C PHE A 111 12.87 2.02 -3.05
N SER A 112 13.35 3.19 -2.61
CA SER A 112 13.19 3.65 -1.23
C SER A 112 12.11 4.73 -1.15
N ALA A 113 11.11 4.51 -0.29
CA ALA A 113 9.99 5.40 -0.08
C ALA A 113 9.95 5.94 1.36
N GLU A 114 9.69 7.22 1.50
CA GLU A 114 9.23 7.80 2.76
C GLU A 114 7.76 8.19 2.60
N VAL A 115 6.91 7.65 3.47
CA VAL A 115 5.47 7.88 3.42
C VAL A 115 5.07 8.73 4.61
N THR A 116 4.73 10.00 4.36
CA THR A 116 4.25 10.90 5.40
C THR A 116 2.74 10.79 5.53
N LEU A 117 2.25 10.34 6.67
CA LEU A 117 0.83 10.29 7.01
C LEU A 117 0.44 11.56 7.77
N THR A 118 -0.71 12.12 7.42
CA THR A 118 -1.28 13.30 8.07
C THR A 118 -2.46 12.88 8.92
N LEU A 119 -2.56 13.41 10.15
CA LEU A 119 -3.69 13.13 11.03
C LEU A 119 -5.01 13.59 10.39
N GLU A 120 -6.05 12.75 10.44
CA GLU A 120 -7.39 13.10 9.94
C GLU A 120 -7.94 14.35 10.63
N ALA A 121 -7.63 14.53 11.91
CA ALA A 121 -8.03 15.71 12.69
C ALA A 121 -7.49 17.03 12.12
N GLU A 122 -6.40 16.99 11.32
CA GLU A 122 -5.89 18.21 10.68
C GLU A 122 -6.80 18.74 9.57
N PHE A 123 -7.70 17.91 9.06
CA PHE A 123 -8.63 18.22 7.98
C PHE A 123 -10.10 18.34 8.46
N ALA A 124 -10.34 18.48 9.77
CA ALA A 124 -11.68 18.56 10.32
C ALA A 124 -12.56 19.55 9.53
N ASP A 125 -13.78 19.13 9.19
CA ASP A 125 -14.78 19.88 8.43
C ASP A 125 -14.40 20.21 6.96
N MET A 126 -13.37 19.53 6.40
CA MET A 126 -12.99 19.65 5.00
C MET A 126 -13.40 18.40 4.20
N ASP A 127 -13.74 18.60 2.92
CA ASP A 127 -13.79 17.50 1.98
C ASP A 127 -12.34 17.11 1.59
N ILE A 128 -11.96 15.89 1.94
CA ILE A 128 -10.61 15.34 1.70
C ILE A 128 -10.57 14.32 0.55
N THR A 129 -11.60 14.25 -0.27
CA THR A 129 -11.69 13.31 -1.40
C THR A 129 -10.45 13.37 -2.30
N ASP A 130 -9.89 14.56 -2.48
CA ASP A 130 -8.66 14.76 -3.26
C ASP A 130 -7.43 14.08 -2.65
N LEU A 131 -7.41 13.80 -1.33
CA LEU A 131 -6.29 13.09 -0.69
C LEU A 131 -6.30 11.58 -0.96
N TYR A 132 -7.38 11.03 -1.51
CA TYR A 132 -7.46 9.62 -1.86
C TYR A 132 -6.85 9.29 -3.23
N TYR A 133 -6.54 10.29 -4.06
CA TYR A 133 -5.73 10.08 -5.25
C TYR A 133 -4.29 9.68 -4.88
N PRO A 134 -3.59 8.96 -5.76
CA PRO A 134 -2.21 8.61 -5.51
C PRO A 134 -1.38 9.85 -5.18
N TYR A 135 -0.50 9.76 -4.17
CA TYR A 135 0.40 10.86 -3.83
C TYR A 135 1.71 10.79 -4.62
N ALA A 136 2.05 9.61 -5.17
CA ALA A 136 3.24 9.41 -6.00
C ALA A 136 2.96 8.40 -7.12
N LEU A 137 3.61 8.63 -8.25
CA LEU A 137 3.69 7.71 -9.39
C LEU A 137 5.15 7.28 -9.54
N VAL A 138 5.41 5.98 -9.50
CA VAL A 138 6.75 5.39 -9.60
C VAL A 138 6.82 4.60 -10.89
N SER A 139 7.84 4.83 -11.70
CA SER A 139 8.08 4.10 -12.94
C SER A 139 9.56 3.92 -13.22
N TYR A 140 9.89 3.02 -14.14
CA TYR A 140 11.28 2.80 -14.54
C TYR A 140 11.81 3.93 -15.42
N SER A 141 12.93 4.53 -15.01
CA SER A 141 13.68 5.50 -15.80
C SER A 141 14.82 4.81 -16.55
N LYS A 142 14.76 4.77 -17.88
CA LYS A 142 15.86 4.25 -18.72
C LYS A 142 17.14 5.04 -18.56
N LYS A 143 17.03 6.35 -18.31
CA LYS A 143 18.18 7.25 -18.10
C LYS A 143 18.92 6.91 -16.81
N ASP A 144 18.17 6.72 -15.73
CA ASP A 144 18.73 6.49 -14.40
C ASP A 144 18.94 5.00 -14.10
N LYS A 145 18.41 4.11 -14.96
CA LYS A 145 18.40 2.65 -14.79
C LYS A 145 17.83 2.22 -13.43
N ALA A 146 16.81 2.94 -12.99
CA ALA A 146 16.19 2.76 -11.68
C ALA A 146 14.71 3.08 -11.72
N PHE A 147 13.96 2.59 -10.75
CA PHE A 147 12.61 3.06 -10.48
C PHE A 147 12.69 4.38 -9.74
N ILE A 148 12.00 5.39 -10.25
CA ILE A 148 11.95 6.73 -9.67
C ILE A 148 10.50 7.20 -9.56
N ALA A 149 10.24 8.00 -8.54
CA ALA A 149 8.97 8.70 -8.41
C ALA A 149 8.98 9.97 -9.26
N ASP A 150 7.81 10.32 -9.83
CA ASP A 150 7.62 11.56 -10.57
C ASP A 150 7.62 12.76 -9.60
N PRO A 151 8.64 13.63 -9.63
CA PRO A 151 8.77 14.73 -8.68
C PRO A 151 7.71 15.83 -8.91
N ASP A 152 7.30 16.06 -10.16
CA ASP A 152 6.32 17.09 -10.48
C ASP A 152 4.95 16.68 -9.98
N TYR A 153 4.59 15.42 -10.17
CA TYR A 153 3.36 14.85 -9.62
C TYR A 153 3.33 14.94 -8.10
N ILE A 154 4.42 14.55 -7.41
CA ILE A 154 4.51 14.65 -5.95
C ILE A 154 4.34 16.09 -5.49
N ALA A 155 5.02 17.04 -6.12
CA ALA A 155 4.93 18.45 -5.77
C ALA A 155 3.50 18.99 -5.91
N GLU A 156 2.77 18.57 -6.94
CA GLU A 156 1.35 18.94 -7.11
C GLU A 156 0.48 18.36 -5.99
N ARG A 157 0.65 17.08 -5.65
CA ARG A 157 -0.10 16.44 -4.56
C ARG A 157 0.17 17.09 -3.20
N GLN A 158 1.41 17.48 -2.94
CA GLN A 158 1.79 18.21 -1.72
C GLN A 158 1.13 19.59 -1.65
N ARG A 159 1.00 20.31 -2.78
CA ARG A 159 0.29 21.60 -2.84
C ARG A 159 -1.19 21.44 -2.49
N VAL A 160 -1.85 20.41 -3.06
CA VAL A 160 -3.26 20.10 -2.76
C VAL A 160 -3.44 19.84 -1.27
N GLU A 161 -2.62 18.98 -0.68
CA GLU A 161 -2.69 18.67 0.74
C GLU A 161 -2.45 19.90 1.63
N ALA A 162 -1.43 20.70 1.31
CA ALA A 162 -1.14 21.93 2.04
C ALA A 162 -2.30 22.93 1.97
N ALA A 163 -2.96 23.07 0.81
CA ALA A 163 -4.13 23.92 0.66
C ALA A 163 -5.31 23.48 1.54
N LEU A 164 -5.57 22.18 1.60
CA LEU A 164 -6.64 21.62 2.47
C LEU A 164 -6.32 21.84 3.94
N ARG A 165 -5.08 21.61 4.40
CA ARG A 165 -4.67 21.88 5.79
C ARG A 165 -4.84 23.35 6.17
N LEU A 166 -4.44 24.27 5.29
CA LEU A 166 -4.64 25.71 5.48
C LEU A 166 -6.12 26.07 5.56
N GLY A 167 -6.96 25.46 4.71
CA GLY A 167 -8.42 25.62 4.74
C GLY A 167 -9.00 25.19 6.09
N ALA A 168 -8.68 24.00 6.55
CA ALA A 168 -9.11 23.47 7.84
C ALA A 168 -8.67 24.35 9.02
N ALA A 169 -7.42 24.82 9.01
CA ALA A 169 -6.92 25.74 10.04
C ALA A 169 -7.70 27.06 10.11
N ARG A 170 -8.11 27.61 8.95
CA ARG A 170 -8.95 28.83 8.89
C ARG A 170 -10.35 28.58 9.45
N ILE A 171 -10.96 27.43 9.18
CA ILE A 171 -12.27 27.04 9.71
C ILE A 171 -12.19 26.94 11.24
N ARG A 172 -11.23 26.20 11.79
CA ARG A 172 -11.00 26.08 13.24
C ARG A 172 -10.84 27.44 13.93
N LYS A 173 -10.06 28.33 13.32
CA LYS A 173 -9.87 29.69 13.87
C LYS A 173 -11.18 30.50 13.92
N LYS A 174 -12.06 30.36 12.92
CA LYS A 174 -13.36 31.04 12.88
C LYS A 174 -14.35 30.47 13.90
N GLN A 175 -14.24 29.16 14.21
CA GLN A 175 -15.10 28.49 15.18
C GLN A 175 -14.65 28.69 16.64
N GLY A 176 -13.52 29.38 16.90
CA GLY A 176 -12.98 29.63 18.23
C GLY A 176 -12.36 28.40 18.90
N LYS A 177 -12.00 27.41 18.11
CA LYS A 177 -11.35 26.18 18.57
C LYS A 177 -9.84 26.24 18.37
#